data_8579a24d566d0c68349817cf9d443de6
#
_entry.id   8579a24d566d0c68349817cf9d443de6
#
_cell.length_a   1.000
_cell.length_b   1.000
_cell.length_c   1.000
_cell.angle_alpha   90.00
_cell.angle_beta   90.00
_cell.angle_gamma   90.00
#
_symmetry.space_group_name_H-M   'P 1'
#
loop_
_entity.id
_entity.type
_entity.pdbx_description
1 polymer ?
#
loop_
_entity_poly.entity_id
_entity_poly.type
_entity_poly.pdbx_seq_one_letter_code
_entity_poly.pdbx_strand_id
1 'polypeptide(L)'
;MSRVYNFSAGPAVLPEEVLQEAADEMLDYRGCGMSVMEMSHRSKVFDDIIKDAEKDLRELMNIPDNYKVLFLQGGASQQFAAVPMNLMKNKKAGYIVTGQWLSLIHI
;
A
#
# COMPACT_ATOMS: atom_id res chain seq x y z
N MET A 1 -23.68 -0.33 17.72
CA MET A 1 -22.75 0.70 18.26
C MET A 1 -22.45 1.68 17.14
N SER A 2 -22.41 3.00 17.44
CA SER A 2 -21.93 3.97 16.44
C SER A 2 -20.42 3.88 16.34
N ARG A 3 -19.88 3.81 15.12
CA ARG A 3 -18.44 3.86 14.88
C ARG A 3 -17.90 5.27 15.16
N VAL A 4 -16.69 5.35 15.66
CA VAL A 4 -16.01 6.64 15.88
C VAL A 4 -15.41 7.18 14.57
N TYR A 5 -15.33 8.49 14.45
CA TYR A 5 -14.59 9.15 13.38
C TYR A 5 -13.09 9.09 13.70
N ASN A 6 -12.37 8.22 13.03
CA ASN A 6 -10.92 8.04 13.23
C ASN A 6 -10.16 8.57 12.02
N PHE A 7 -9.39 9.64 12.22
CA PHE A 7 -8.54 10.28 11.21
C PHE A 7 -7.05 10.14 11.55
N SER A 8 -6.67 9.09 12.28
CA SER A 8 -5.26 8.84 12.60
C SER A 8 -4.43 8.68 11.32
N ALA A 9 -3.19 9.15 11.35
CA ALA A 9 -2.26 9.00 10.25
C ALA A 9 -1.87 7.53 10.07
N GLY A 10 -2.27 6.95 8.95
CA GLY A 10 -2.11 5.52 8.64
C GLY A 10 -3.34 4.69 9.05
N PRO A 11 -3.56 4.36 10.34
CA PRO A 11 -4.67 3.49 10.77
C PRO A 11 -5.99 4.26 10.91
N ALA A 12 -6.49 4.84 9.82
CA ALA A 12 -7.75 5.57 9.79
C ALA A 12 -8.97 4.64 9.65
N VAL A 13 -10.17 5.21 9.72
CA VAL A 13 -11.42 4.49 9.50
C VAL A 13 -11.48 3.90 8.08
N LEU A 14 -11.93 2.66 7.97
CA LEU A 14 -12.20 1.99 6.71
C LEU A 14 -13.72 1.91 6.48
N PRO A 15 -14.22 1.82 5.25
CA PRO A 15 -15.61 1.49 4.94
C PRO A 15 -16.03 0.18 5.62
N GLU A 16 -17.28 0.13 6.08
CA GLU A 16 -17.79 -1.06 6.80
C GLU A 16 -17.84 -2.28 5.89
N GLU A 17 -18.21 -2.07 4.63
CA GLU A 17 -18.26 -3.11 3.60
C GLU A 17 -16.89 -3.79 3.40
N VAL A 18 -15.81 -3.01 3.38
CA VAL A 18 -14.44 -3.53 3.26
C VAL A 18 -14.06 -4.37 4.49
N LEU A 19 -14.44 -3.92 5.69
CA LEU A 19 -14.16 -4.65 6.92
C LEU A 19 -14.98 -5.95 7.00
N GLN A 20 -16.22 -5.92 6.53
CA GLN A 20 -17.08 -7.10 6.50
C GLN A 20 -16.54 -8.14 5.50
N GLU A 21 -16.19 -7.72 4.28
CA GLU A 21 -15.58 -8.59 3.29
C GLU A 21 -14.28 -9.23 3.82
N ALA A 22 -13.41 -8.45 4.45
CA ALA A 22 -12.20 -8.96 5.06
C ALA A 22 -12.49 -9.97 6.19
N ALA A 23 -13.54 -9.75 6.99
CA ALA A 23 -13.94 -10.68 8.04
C ALA A 23 -14.51 -11.99 7.47
N ASP A 24 -15.32 -11.91 6.44
CA ASP A 24 -15.94 -13.07 5.80
C ASP A 24 -14.90 -13.96 5.09
N GLU A 25 -13.85 -13.34 4.53
CA GLU A 25 -12.75 -14.03 3.84
C GLU A 25 -11.57 -14.41 4.77
N MET A 26 -11.67 -14.10 6.08
CA MET A 26 -10.55 -14.25 7.01
C MET A 26 -10.08 -15.69 7.18
N LEU A 27 -10.96 -16.67 7.07
CA LEU A 27 -10.64 -18.10 7.19
C LEU A 27 -10.50 -18.80 5.84
N ASP A 28 -11.19 -18.30 4.83
CA ASP A 28 -11.24 -18.94 3.52
C ASP A 28 -11.47 -17.92 2.40
N TYR A 29 -10.41 -17.42 1.82
CA TYR A 29 -10.49 -16.51 0.70
C TYR A 29 -11.03 -17.21 -0.55
N ARG A 30 -12.29 -16.93 -0.90
CA ARG A 30 -12.97 -17.41 -2.13
C ARG A 30 -12.86 -18.92 -2.35
N GLY A 31 -12.91 -19.73 -1.31
CA GLY A 31 -12.89 -21.19 -1.39
C GLY A 31 -11.50 -21.80 -1.60
N CYS A 32 -10.42 -21.06 -1.41
CA CYS A 32 -9.06 -21.60 -1.55
C CYS A 32 -8.56 -22.33 -0.29
N GLY A 33 -9.35 -22.34 0.80
CA GLY A 33 -9.05 -23.05 2.04
C GLY A 33 -8.03 -22.35 2.94
N MET A 34 -7.70 -21.07 2.69
CA MET A 34 -6.78 -20.31 3.53
C MET A 34 -7.06 -18.81 3.48
N SER A 35 -6.62 -18.09 4.51
CA SER A 35 -6.63 -16.64 4.55
C SER A 35 -5.63 -16.03 3.56
N VAL A 36 -5.91 -14.82 3.07
CA VAL A 36 -4.92 -14.02 2.33
C VAL A 36 -3.64 -13.82 3.16
N MET A 37 -3.76 -13.72 4.50
CA MET A 37 -2.63 -13.57 5.43
C MET A 37 -1.69 -14.79 5.47
N GLU A 38 -2.18 -15.96 5.07
CA GLU A 38 -1.42 -17.22 5.06
C GLU A 38 -0.84 -17.55 3.68
N MET A 39 -1.23 -16.80 2.64
CA MET A 39 -0.81 -17.08 1.27
C MET A 39 0.64 -16.70 1.02
N SER A 40 1.33 -17.56 0.29
CA SER A 40 2.60 -17.15 -0.31
C SER A 40 2.37 -16.08 -1.36
N HIS A 41 3.18 -15.01 -1.34
CA HIS A 41 3.17 -13.99 -2.40
C HIS A 41 3.53 -14.54 -3.79
N ARG A 42 3.97 -15.81 -3.89
CA ARG A 42 4.26 -16.52 -5.15
C ARG A 42 3.11 -17.42 -5.58
N SER A 43 2.04 -17.52 -4.81
CA SER A 43 0.88 -18.33 -5.18
C SER A 43 0.12 -17.65 -6.32
N LYS A 44 -0.52 -18.46 -7.15
CA LYS A 44 -1.36 -17.93 -8.24
C LYS A 44 -2.52 -17.10 -7.71
N VAL A 45 -3.11 -17.48 -6.60
CA VAL A 45 -4.24 -16.75 -5.98
C VAL A 45 -3.78 -15.37 -5.53
N PHE A 46 -2.61 -15.26 -4.91
CA PHE A 46 -2.06 -13.96 -4.50
C PHE A 46 -1.65 -13.10 -5.70
N ASP A 47 -1.11 -13.72 -6.75
CA ASP A 47 -0.77 -13.03 -8.00
C ASP A 47 -2.00 -12.39 -8.65
N ASP A 48 -3.14 -13.10 -8.63
CA ASP A 48 -4.40 -12.57 -9.13
C ASP A 48 -4.88 -11.37 -8.26
N ILE A 49 -4.79 -11.46 -6.92
CA ILE A 49 -5.13 -10.34 -6.00
C ILE A 49 -4.29 -9.08 -6.30
N ILE A 50 -2.99 -9.22 -6.44
CA ILE A 50 -2.09 -8.09 -6.66
C ILE A 50 -2.30 -7.45 -8.04
N LYS A 51 -2.62 -8.24 -9.05
CA LYS A 51 -2.95 -7.76 -10.39
C LYS A 51 -4.28 -6.99 -10.42
N ASP A 52 -5.27 -7.49 -9.72
CA ASP A 52 -6.55 -6.79 -9.58
C ASP A 52 -6.35 -5.46 -8.85
N ALA A 53 -5.59 -5.44 -7.75
CA ALA A 53 -5.25 -4.21 -7.03
C ALA A 53 -4.50 -3.19 -7.91
N GLU A 54 -3.54 -3.64 -8.74
CA GLU A 54 -2.86 -2.76 -9.70
C GLU A 54 -3.82 -2.21 -10.74
N LYS A 55 -4.69 -3.06 -11.30
CA LYS A 55 -5.70 -2.67 -12.28
C LYS A 55 -6.64 -1.59 -11.72
N ASP A 56 -7.15 -1.81 -10.52
CA ASP A 56 -8.06 -0.88 -9.86
C ASP A 56 -7.38 0.47 -9.57
N LEU A 57 -6.13 0.47 -9.10
CA LEU A 57 -5.36 1.70 -8.93
C LEU A 57 -5.15 2.44 -10.24
N ARG A 58 -4.84 1.73 -11.32
CA ARG A 58 -4.68 2.35 -12.65
C ARG A 58 -5.96 2.99 -13.13
N GLU A 59 -7.09 2.31 -12.95
CA GLU A 59 -8.40 2.83 -13.34
C GLU A 59 -8.80 4.04 -12.50
N LEU A 60 -8.75 3.94 -11.18
CA LEU A 60 -9.17 4.99 -10.26
C LEU A 60 -8.31 6.27 -10.36
N MET A 61 -7.02 6.12 -10.60
CA MET A 61 -6.07 7.23 -10.66
C MET A 61 -5.72 7.65 -12.10
N ASN A 62 -6.31 7.01 -13.12
CA ASN A 62 -5.99 7.23 -14.53
C ASN A 62 -4.48 7.12 -14.82
N ILE A 63 -3.83 6.07 -14.30
CA ILE A 63 -2.38 5.87 -14.45
C ILE A 63 -2.09 5.34 -15.86
N PRO A 64 -1.36 6.10 -16.70
CA PRO A 64 -1.04 5.65 -18.06
C PRO A 64 0.01 4.53 -18.06
N ASP A 65 0.05 3.77 -19.17
CA ASP A 65 0.87 2.56 -19.29
C ASP A 65 2.39 2.81 -19.21
N ASN A 66 2.84 4.03 -19.46
CA ASN A 66 4.24 4.40 -19.34
C ASN A 66 4.72 4.58 -17.88
N TYR A 67 3.81 4.48 -16.90
CA TYR A 67 4.15 4.44 -15.47
C TYR A 67 4.10 3.01 -14.92
N LYS A 68 4.97 2.71 -13.97
CA LYS A 68 4.94 1.46 -13.21
C LYS A 68 4.28 1.68 -11.86
N VAL A 69 3.39 0.78 -11.48
CA VAL A 69 2.86 0.68 -10.12
C VAL A 69 3.72 -0.33 -9.35
N LEU A 70 4.20 0.07 -8.19
CA LEU A 70 5.10 -0.75 -7.37
C LEU A 70 4.53 -0.87 -5.95
N PHE A 71 4.32 -2.09 -5.49
CA PHE A 71 3.94 -2.39 -4.11
C PHE A 71 5.21 -2.66 -3.29
N LEU A 72 5.65 -1.67 -2.52
CA LEU A 72 6.92 -1.72 -1.79
C LEU A 72 6.69 -1.74 -0.28
N GLN A 73 7.49 -2.51 0.43
CA GLN A 73 7.51 -2.51 1.89
C GLN A 73 8.17 -1.25 2.46
N GLY A 74 8.07 -1.06 3.79
CA GLY A 74 8.77 -0.01 4.53
C GLY A 74 8.02 1.31 4.65
N GLY A 75 6.82 1.38 4.08
CA GLY A 75 5.97 2.58 4.12
C GLY A 75 6.62 3.81 3.51
N ALA A 76 5.99 4.97 3.68
CA ALA A 76 6.46 6.24 3.14
C ALA A 76 7.82 6.65 3.71
N SER A 77 8.12 6.32 4.97
CA SER A 77 9.39 6.67 5.59
C SER A 77 10.59 6.08 4.86
N GLN A 78 10.51 4.81 4.48
CA GLN A 78 11.59 4.18 3.71
C GLN A 78 11.73 4.78 2.32
N GLN A 79 10.65 5.27 1.71
CA GLN A 79 10.68 5.85 0.38
C GLN A 79 11.46 7.17 0.32
N PHE A 80 11.53 7.92 1.41
CA PHE A 80 12.39 9.12 1.48
C PHE A 80 13.88 8.80 1.25
N ALA A 81 14.33 7.61 1.60
CA ALA A 81 15.67 7.13 1.30
C ALA A 81 15.72 6.35 -0.03
N ALA A 82 14.79 5.44 -0.25
CA ALA A 82 14.81 4.53 -1.40
C ALA A 82 14.70 5.28 -2.74
N VAL A 83 13.83 6.28 -2.84
CA VAL A 83 13.64 7.06 -4.07
C VAL A 83 14.93 7.77 -4.49
N PRO A 84 15.57 8.61 -3.65
CA PRO A 84 16.82 9.25 -4.03
C PRO A 84 17.95 8.25 -4.27
N MET A 85 18.08 7.20 -3.47
CA MET A 85 19.11 6.18 -3.65
C MET A 85 19.05 5.49 -5.02
N ASN A 86 17.85 5.29 -5.55
CA ASN A 86 17.66 4.65 -6.85
C ASN A 86 17.69 5.62 -8.03
N LEU A 87 17.26 6.87 -7.85
CA LEU A 87 17.05 7.81 -8.94
C LEU A 87 18.08 8.95 -9.00
N MET A 88 18.85 9.14 -7.95
CA MET A 88 19.82 10.23 -7.83
C MET A 88 21.00 10.05 -8.79
N LYS A 89 21.20 11.01 -9.69
CA LYS A 89 22.32 10.98 -10.67
C LYS A 89 23.58 11.65 -10.14
N ASN A 90 23.45 12.74 -9.38
CA ASN A 90 24.56 13.63 -9.00
C ASN A 90 24.96 13.51 -7.53
N LYS A 91 24.59 12.43 -6.85
CA LYS A 91 24.81 12.23 -5.41
C LYS A 91 24.29 13.37 -4.53
N LYS A 92 23.26 14.09 -5.03
CA LYS A 92 22.57 15.17 -4.32
C LYS A 92 21.06 15.00 -4.49
N ALA A 93 20.32 15.12 -3.40
CA ALA A 93 18.86 15.13 -3.38
C ALA A 93 18.37 16.35 -2.59
N GLY A 94 17.32 16.99 -3.07
CA GLY A 94 16.64 18.09 -2.39
C GLY A 94 15.35 17.58 -1.73
N TYR A 95 15.10 18.03 -0.51
CA TYR A 95 13.87 17.73 0.21
C TYR A 95 13.15 19.01 0.59
N ILE A 96 11.83 19.06 0.35
CA ILE A 96 10.99 20.16 0.80
C ILE A 96 10.45 19.81 2.19
N VAL A 97 11.02 20.42 3.23
CA VAL A 97 10.64 20.15 4.63
C VAL A 97 9.40 20.96 4.99
N THR A 98 8.23 20.33 5.02
CA THR A 98 6.94 20.96 5.28
C THR A 98 6.26 20.47 6.56
N GLY A 99 6.79 19.47 7.26
CA GLY A 99 6.16 18.90 8.45
C GLY A 99 7.00 17.90 9.20
N GLN A 100 6.43 17.39 10.28
CA GLN A 100 7.11 16.52 11.26
C GLN A 100 7.62 15.19 10.66
N TRP A 101 6.90 14.60 9.69
CA TRP A 101 7.27 13.33 9.07
C TRP A 101 8.53 13.42 8.21
N LEU A 102 8.88 14.60 7.75
CA LEU A 102 10.11 14.84 7.00
C LEU A 102 11.35 14.97 7.90
N SER A 103 11.20 15.05 9.22
CA SER A 103 12.32 14.98 10.17
C SER A 103 13.05 13.61 10.12
N LEU A 104 12.40 12.58 9.57
CA LEU A 104 13.00 11.25 9.33
C LEU A 104 14.17 11.29 8.32
N ILE A 105 14.32 12.37 7.56
CA ILE A 105 15.45 12.57 6.64
C ILE A 105 16.76 12.77 7.41
N HIS A 106 16.70 13.21 8.65
CA HIS A 106 17.87 13.46 9.49
C HIS A 106 18.44 12.20 10.16
N ILE A 107 17.90 11.05 9.88
CA ILE A 107 18.42 9.75 10.29
C ILE A 107 19.43 9.28 9.24
#